data_e46c6d34fdce27d6682df64beba11443
#
_entry.id   e46c6d34fdce27d6682df64beba11443
#
_cell.length_a   1.000
_cell.length_b   1.000
_cell.length_c   1.000
_cell.angle_alpha   90.00
_cell.angle_beta   90.00
_cell.angle_gamma   90.00
#
_symmetry.space_group_name_H-M   'P 1'
#
loop_
_entity.id
_entity.type
_entity.pdbx_description
1 polymer ?
#
loop_
_entity_poly.entity_id
_entity_poly.type
_entity_poly.pdbx_seq_one_letter_code
_entity_poly.pdbx_strand_id
1 'polypeptide(L)'
;MPEIKLAVRQLVEFLCKTGSIDSRFTGFDRANEGARIHRRLQKAAGEGYAAEVFLTQTREVSGIAFTIEGRADGIFEDEHGTTVIDEIKTTALPAEELREDGSPCHWAQGMVYGAIYAKQKALDALDVRLTYYQIDTDEIVRYTRHFTAAALDA
;
A
#
# COMPACT_ATOMS: atom_id res chain seq x y z
N MET A 1 10.29 22.94 -17.88
CA MET A 1 8.98 22.54 -17.35
C MET A 1 9.09 22.32 -15.86
N PRO A 2 8.22 22.94 -15.06
CA PRO A 2 8.25 22.71 -13.63
C PRO A 2 7.99 21.23 -13.30
N GLU A 3 8.68 20.73 -12.32
CA GLU A 3 8.55 19.35 -11.90
C GLU A 3 8.23 19.31 -10.40
N ILE A 4 7.21 18.52 -10.03
CA ILE A 4 6.84 18.30 -8.64
C ILE A 4 7.00 16.80 -8.36
N LYS A 5 7.74 16.49 -7.32
CA LYS A 5 7.99 15.10 -6.93
C LYS A 5 7.36 14.85 -5.55
N LEU A 6 6.52 13.83 -5.47
CA LEU A 6 5.83 13.46 -4.24
C LEU A 6 6.03 11.98 -3.94
N ALA A 7 6.23 11.66 -2.68
CA ALA A 7 6.13 10.26 -2.25
C ALA A 7 4.65 9.85 -2.23
N VAL A 8 4.39 8.59 -2.56
CA VAL A 8 3.03 8.05 -2.50
C VAL A 8 2.41 8.29 -1.12
N ARG A 9 3.17 8.06 -0.08
CA ARG A 9 2.72 8.29 1.29
C ARG A 9 2.27 9.73 1.53
N GLN A 10 3.03 10.70 1.03
CA GLN A 10 2.69 12.12 1.18
C GLN A 10 1.40 12.46 0.44
N LEU A 11 1.23 11.95 -0.76
CA LEU A 11 0.02 12.17 -1.54
C LEU A 11 -1.21 11.62 -0.83
N VAL A 12 -1.11 10.39 -0.34
CA VAL A 12 -2.22 9.73 0.34
C VAL A 12 -2.55 10.45 1.65
N GLU A 13 -1.54 10.85 2.42
CA GLU A 13 -1.77 11.61 3.66
C GLU A 13 -2.47 12.93 3.38
N PHE A 14 -2.07 13.63 2.33
CA PHE A 14 -2.71 14.88 1.95
C PHE A 14 -4.18 14.67 1.59
N LEU A 15 -4.49 13.68 0.77
CA LEU A 15 -5.85 13.38 0.38
C LEU A 15 -6.71 12.95 1.56
N CYS A 16 -6.14 12.22 2.50
CA CYS A 16 -6.86 11.75 3.67
C CYS A 16 -7.10 12.83 4.70
N LYS A 17 -6.29 13.89 4.72
CA LYS A 17 -6.50 15.02 5.64
C LYS A 17 -7.77 15.81 5.33
N THR A 18 -8.26 15.75 4.11
CA THR A 18 -9.49 16.42 3.72
C THR A 18 -10.73 15.60 4.06
N GLY A 19 -10.56 14.34 4.47
CA GLY A 19 -11.63 13.47 4.93
C GLY A 19 -11.46 13.15 6.41
N SER A 20 -12.25 12.24 6.93
CA SER A 20 -12.12 11.81 8.32
C SER A 20 -10.98 10.81 8.45
N ILE A 21 -9.87 11.27 8.97
CA ILE A 21 -8.72 10.41 9.24
C ILE A 21 -8.90 9.77 10.61
N ASP A 22 -8.78 8.47 10.66
CA ASP A 22 -8.75 7.76 11.94
C ASP A 22 -7.34 7.79 12.49
N SER A 23 -7.11 8.69 13.44
CA SER A 23 -5.79 8.87 14.05
C SER A 23 -5.29 7.64 14.80
N ARG A 24 -6.17 6.67 15.08
CA ARG A 24 -5.76 5.43 15.75
C ARG A 24 -4.81 4.60 14.91
N PHE A 25 -4.79 4.83 13.59
CA PHE A 25 -3.89 4.11 12.70
C PHE A 25 -2.55 4.80 12.52
N THR A 26 -2.36 6.00 13.08
CA THR A 26 -1.08 6.67 12.98
C THR A 26 -0.12 6.00 13.96
N GLY A 27 0.83 5.30 13.40
CA GLY A 27 1.70 4.45 14.15
C GLY A 27 2.81 5.16 14.90
N PHE A 28 2.79 6.43 15.01
CA PHE A 28 3.66 7.26 15.81
C PHE A 28 5.02 6.62 16.15
N ASP A 29 5.36 6.42 17.39
CA ASP A 29 6.70 6.16 17.88
C ASP A 29 7.28 4.78 17.63
N ARG A 30 6.69 4.01 16.74
CA ARG A 30 7.11 2.63 16.53
C ARG A 30 7.72 2.39 15.17
N ALA A 31 8.32 3.44 14.59
CA ALA A 31 8.91 3.33 13.26
C ALA A 31 9.94 2.20 13.17
N ASN A 32 10.82 2.07 14.18
CA ASN A 32 11.84 1.02 14.18
C ASN A 32 11.24 -0.36 14.37
N GLU A 33 10.24 -0.47 15.24
CA GLU A 33 9.54 -1.73 15.47
C GLU A 33 8.74 -2.12 14.23
N GLY A 34 8.05 -1.16 13.62
CA GLY A 34 7.31 -1.37 12.38
C GLY A 34 8.20 -1.87 11.26
N ALA A 35 9.37 -1.26 11.08
CA ALA A 35 10.33 -1.67 10.06
C ALA A 35 10.81 -3.10 10.28
N ARG A 36 11.08 -3.47 11.52
CA ARG A 36 11.51 -4.83 11.86
C ARG A 36 10.41 -5.85 11.58
N ILE A 37 9.17 -5.52 11.92
CA ILE A 37 8.03 -6.39 11.66
C ILE A 37 7.82 -6.55 10.16
N HIS A 38 7.90 -5.46 9.40
CA HIS A 38 7.79 -5.50 7.95
C HIS A 38 8.83 -6.46 7.35
N ARG A 39 10.09 -6.34 7.76
CA ARG A 39 11.14 -7.22 7.25
C ARG A 39 10.89 -8.68 7.61
N ARG A 40 10.39 -8.94 8.82
CA ARG A 40 10.10 -10.30 9.25
C ARG A 40 8.97 -10.91 8.43
N LEU A 41 7.89 -10.17 8.20
CA LEU A 41 6.76 -10.64 7.40
C LEU A 41 7.16 -10.85 5.94
N GLN A 42 7.96 -9.93 5.39
CA GLN A 42 8.45 -10.04 4.03
C GLN A 42 9.30 -11.28 3.85
N LYS A 43 10.19 -11.57 4.80
CA LYS A 43 11.04 -12.74 4.76
C LYS A 43 10.24 -14.03 4.91
N ALA A 44 9.24 -14.04 5.79
CA ALA A 44 8.40 -15.20 6.01
C ALA A 44 7.52 -15.52 4.80
N ALA A 45 7.26 -14.55 3.94
CA ALA A 45 6.41 -14.74 2.76
C ALA A 45 7.07 -15.60 1.67
N GLY A 46 8.39 -15.79 1.70
CA GLY A 46 9.08 -16.74 0.82
C GLY A 46 9.60 -16.13 -0.47
N GLU A 47 10.06 -17.01 -1.37
CA GLU A 47 10.80 -16.61 -2.56
C GLU A 47 9.98 -15.81 -3.60
N GLY A 48 8.71 -16.11 -3.74
CA GLY A 48 7.88 -15.43 -4.74
C GLY A 48 7.46 -14.02 -4.36
N TYR A 49 7.85 -13.56 -3.18
CA TYR A 49 7.46 -12.27 -2.64
C TYR A 49 8.59 -11.26 -2.86
N ALA A 50 8.32 -10.25 -3.70
CA ALA A 50 9.29 -9.16 -3.91
C ALA A 50 9.04 -8.07 -2.87
N ALA A 51 10.01 -7.86 -1.99
CA ALA A 51 9.90 -6.89 -0.89
C ALA A 51 10.44 -5.52 -1.31
N GLU A 52 9.86 -4.48 -0.77
CA GLU A 52 10.33 -3.10 -0.93
C GLU A 52 10.52 -2.72 -2.41
N VAL A 53 9.46 -2.90 -3.21
CA VAL A 53 9.52 -2.65 -4.64
C VAL A 53 9.35 -1.16 -4.92
N PHE A 54 10.38 -0.54 -5.50
CA PHE A 54 10.31 0.88 -5.86
C PHE A 54 9.42 1.07 -7.09
N LEU A 55 8.45 1.97 -6.97
CA LEU A 55 7.51 2.28 -8.05
C LEU A 55 7.47 3.79 -8.26
N THR A 56 7.44 4.20 -9.51
CA THR A 56 7.39 5.61 -9.87
C THR A 56 6.54 5.83 -11.11
N GLN A 57 5.85 6.96 -11.16
CA GLN A 57 5.07 7.35 -12.32
C GLN A 57 5.09 8.86 -12.45
N THR A 58 5.29 9.34 -13.68
CA THR A 58 5.24 10.76 -13.98
C THR A 58 4.05 11.04 -14.89
N ARG A 59 3.28 12.06 -14.54
CA ARG A 59 2.19 12.57 -15.37
C ARG A 59 2.34 14.05 -15.56
N GLU A 60 2.04 14.53 -16.76
CA GLU A 60 2.02 15.94 -17.06
C GLU A 60 0.60 16.47 -16.99
N VAL A 61 0.38 17.50 -16.19
CA VAL A 61 -0.92 18.14 -16.03
C VAL A 61 -0.71 19.64 -16.09
N SER A 62 -1.38 20.30 -17.04
CA SER A 62 -1.32 21.76 -17.20
C SER A 62 0.10 22.31 -17.27
N GLY A 63 0.99 21.62 -17.98
CA GLY A 63 2.37 22.05 -18.16
C GLY A 63 3.29 21.75 -16.98
N ILE A 64 2.80 21.04 -15.96
CA ILE A 64 3.59 20.65 -14.81
C ILE A 64 3.77 19.12 -14.82
N ALA A 65 5.00 18.67 -14.65
CA ALA A 65 5.30 17.25 -14.53
C ALA A 65 5.18 16.83 -13.06
N PHE A 66 4.27 15.91 -12.77
CA PHE A 66 4.09 15.35 -11.44
C PHE A 66 4.68 13.95 -11.40
N THR A 67 5.64 13.74 -10.53
CA THR A 67 6.24 12.42 -10.31
C THR A 67 5.82 11.91 -8.93
N ILE A 68 5.21 10.74 -8.92
CA ILE A 68 4.81 10.06 -7.69
C ILE A 68 5.70 8.83 -7.56
N GLU A 69 6.30 8.64 -6.39
CA GLU A 69 7.18 7.51 -6.17
C GLU A 69 7.09 6.99 -4.74
N GLY A 70 7.45 5.74 -4.56
CA GLY A 70 7.49 5.10 -3.26
C GLY A 70 7.84 3.63 -3.38
N ARG A 71 7.81 2.93 -2.25
CA ARG A 71 8.09 1.50 -2.22
C ARG A 71 6.88 0.75 -1.70
N ALA A 72 6.38 -0.18 -2.51
CA ALA A 72 5.36 -1.12 -2.06
C ALA A 72 6.02 -2.12 -1.11
N ASP A 73 5.34 -2.46 -0.02
CA ASP A 73 5.90 -3.40 0.95
C ASP A 73 6.16 -4.76 0.34
N GLY A 74 5.28 -5.23 -0.52
CA GLY A 74 5.48 -6.47 -1.22
C GLY A 74 4.63 -6.59 -2.48
N ILE A 75 5.13 -7.37 -3.43
CA ILE A 75 4.40 -7.72 -4.65
C ILE A 75 4.67 -9.19 -4.92
N PHE A 76 3.60 -9.96 -5.18
CA PHE A 76 3.75 -11.39 -5.47
C PHE A 76 2.59 -11.85 -6.37
N GLU A 77 2.70 -13.06 -6.90
CA GLU A 77 1.60 -13.72 -7.59
C GLU A 77 1.02 -14.79 -6.67
N ASP A 78 -0.30 -14.85 -6.59
CA ASP A 78 -0.96 -15.86 -5.78
C ASP A 78 -1.01 -17.21 -6.53
N GLU A 79 -1.65 -18.20 -5.93
CA GLU A 79 -1.74 -19.55 -6.50
C GLU A 79 -2.49 -19.59 -7.83
N HIS A 80 -3.27 -18.56 -8.14
CA HIS A 80 -4.03 -18.45 -9.38
C HIS A 80 -3.30 -17.60 -10.42
N GLY A 81 -2.10 -17.12 -10.13
CA GLY A 81 -1.34 -16.26 -11.03
C GLY A 81 -1.78 -14.80 -10.99
N THR A 82 -2.60 -14.41 -10.03
CA THR A 82 -3.02 -13.02 -9.87
C THR A 82 -1.94 -12.24 -9.12
N THR A 83 -1.58 -11.08 -9.67
CA THR A 83 -0.63 -10.18 -9.01
C THR A 83 -1.28 -9.54 -7.79
N VAL A 84 -0.58 -9.55 -6.66
CA VAL A 84 -1.05 -8.98 -5.41
C VAL A 84 -0.06 -7.93 -4.94
N ILE A 85 -0.57 -6.72 -4.67
CA ILE A 85 0.17 -5.64 -4.02
C ILE A 85 -0.12 -5.75 -2.53
N ASP A 86 0.91 -5.93 -1.72
CA ASP A 86 0.77 -6.12 -0.28
C ASP A 86 1.21 -4.87 0.46
N GLU A 87 0.33 -4.34 1.29
CA GLU A 87 0.60 -3.17 2.13
C GLU A 87 0.55 -3.64 3.58
N ILE A 88 1.68 -3.55 4.27
CA ILE A 88 1.82 -4.04 5.64
C ILE A 88 1.68 -2.87 6.60
N LYS A 89 0.78 -3.01 7.57
CA LYS A 89 0.57 -2.01 8.61
C LYS A 89 0.63 -2.66 9.97
N THR A 90 1.33 -2.01 10.89
CA THR A 90 1.32 -2.42 12.28
C THR A 90 0.26 -1.61 13.03
N THR A 91 -0.37 -2.22 14.01
CA THR A 91 -1.43 -1.57 14.77
C THR A 91 -1.45 -2.05 16.21
N ALA A 92 -1.91 -1.18 17.11
CA ALA A 92 -2.18 -1.54 18.50
C ALA A 92 -3.66 -1.85 18.72
N LEU A 93 -4.51 -1.72 17.68
CA LEU A 93 -5.93 -2.04 17.82
C LEU A 93 -6.14 -3.54 17.95
N PRO A 94 -7.11 -3.99 18.78
CA PRO A 94 -7.48 -5.40 18.83
C PRO A 94 -7.91 -5.91 17.45
N ALA A 95 -7.62 -7.19 17.18
CA ALA A 95 -7.92 -7.78 15.87
C ALA A 95 -9.41 -7.67 15.51
N GLU A 96 -10.29 -7.78 16.50
CA GLU A 96 -11.75 -7.68 16.28
C GLU A 96 -12.21 -6.28 15.89
N GLU A 97 -11.39 -5.26 16.09
CA GLU A 97 -11.69 -3.90 15.66
C GLU A 97 -11.17 -3.60 14.25
N LEU A 98 -10.37 -4.50 13.69
CA LEU A 98 -9.88 -4.37 12.33
C LEU A 98 -10.92 -4.89 11.35
N ARG A 99 -11.55 -3.98 10.63
CA ARG A 99 -12.63 -4.33 9.71
C ARG A 99 -12.14 -4.39 8.27
N GLU A 100 -12.87 -5.12 7.43
CA GLU A 100 -12.53 -5.30 6.04
C GLU A 100 -12.40 -3.97 5.28
N ASP A 101 -13.25 -3.01 5.57
CA ASP A 101 -13.14 -1.69 4.95
C ASP A 101 -11.94 -0.90 5.48
N GLY A 102 -11.39 -1.30 6.62
CA GLY A 102 -10.14 -0.77 7.16
C GLY A 102 -10.05 0.74 7.16
N SER A 103 -8.83 1.24 7.02
CA SER A 103 -8.61 2.67 6.80
C SER A 103 -8.64 2.97 5.30
N PRO A 104 -9.49 3.91 4.85
CA PRO A 104 -9.46 4.32 3.43
C PRO A 104 -8.07 4.76 2.97
N CYS A 105 -7.28 5.34 3.87
CA CYS A 105 -5.92 5.76 3.55
C CYS A 105 -5.01 4.58 3.25
N HIS A 106 -5.16 3.49 3.98
CA HIS A 106 -4.37 2.28 3.75
C HIS A 106 -4.72 1.66 2.40
N TRP A 107 -6.01 1.56 2.08
CA TRP A 107 -6.44 1.07 0.77
C TRP A 107 -5.94 1.99 -0.35
N ALA A 108 -6.04 3.32 -0.15
CA ALA A 108 -5.58 4.27 -1.14
C ALA A 108 -4.09 4.11 -1.44
N GLN A 109 -3.27 3.89 -0.42
CA GLN A 109 -1.83 3.68 -0.60
C GLN A 109 -1.56 2.44 -1.47
N GLY A 110 -2.20 1.33 -1.15
CA GLY A 110 -2.08 0.11 -1.95
C GLY A 110 -2.62 0.28 -3.36
N MET A 111 -3.72 1.00 -3.52
CA MET A 111 -4.31 1.27 -4.83
C MET A 111 -3.41 2.11 -5.72
N VAL A 112 -2.73 3.12 -5.15
CA VAL A 112 -1.79 3.94 -5.93
C VAL A 112 -0.61 3.09 -6.42
N TYR A 113 -0.03 2.27 -5.54
CA TYR A 113 1.02 1.35 -5.98
C TYR A 113 0.51 0.37 -7.03
N GLY A 114 -0.71 -0.12 -6.86
CA GLY A 114 -1.34 -1.01 -7.83
C GLY A 114 -1.51 -0.37 -9.19
N ALA A 115 -1.94 0.89 -9.22
CA ALA A 115 -2.13 1.63 -10.46
C ALA A 115 -0.79 1.79 -11.21
N ILE A 116 0.26 2.14 -10.48
CA ILE A 116 1.59 2.31 -11.07
C ILE A 116 2.09 0.96 -11.63
N TYR A 117 1.99 -0.08 -10.83
CA TYR A 117 2.48 -1.40 -11.22
C TYR A 117 1.72 -1.98 -12.41
N ALA A 118 0.38 -1.87 -12.39
CA ALA A 118 -0.45 -2.35 -13.48
C ALA A 118 -0.09 -1.68 -14.81
N LYS A 119 0.20 -0.38 -14.77
CA LYS A 119 0.61 0.34 -15.96
C LYS A 119 1.99 -0.08 -16.44
N GLN A 120 2.96 -0.24 -15.52
CA GLN A 120 4.31 -0.67 -15.87
C GLN A 120 4.34 -2.06 -16.49
N LYS A 121 3.52 -2.96 -16.03
CA LYS A 121 3.49 -4.36 -16.46
C LYS A 121 2.38 -4.66 -17.45
N ALA A 122 1.60 -3.66 -17.85
CA ALA A 122 0.46 -3.82 -18.75
C ALA A 122 -0.52 -4.87 -18.26
N LEU A 123 -0.87 -4.82 -16.99
CA LEU A 123 -1.83 -5.74 -16.37
C LEU A 123 -3.24 -5.20 -16.51
N ASP A 124 -4.21 -6.08 -16.76
CA ASP A 124 -5.62 -5.71 -16.84
C ASP A 124 -6.26 -5.59 -15.46
N ALA A 125 -5.73 -6.31 -14.50
CA ALA A 125 -6.28 -6.35 -13.15
C ALA A 125 -5.22 -6.85 -12.17
N LEU A 126 -5.44 -6.55 -10.90
CA LEU A 126 -4.62 -7.06 -9.80
C LEU A 126 -5.40 -6.99 -8.50
N ASP A 127 -4.84 -7.59 -7.46
CA ASP A 127 -5.40 -7.52 -6.12
C ASP A 127 -4.54 -6.60 -5.24
N VAL A 128 -5.18 -5.92 -4.31
CA VAL A 128 -4.51 -5.18 -3.25
C VAL A 128 -4.84 -5.87 -1.93
N ARG A 129 -3.82 -6.19 -1.17
CA ARG A 129 -3.98 -6.84 0.13
C ARG A 129 -3.45 -5.92 1.24
N LEU A 130 -4.27 -5.71 2.27
CA LEU A 130 -3.82 -5.06 3.49
C LEU A 130 -3.48 -6.15 4.51
N THR A 131 -2.27 -6.11 5.02
CA THR A 131 -1.81 -7.02 6.06
C THR A 131 -1.61 -6.23 7.34
N TYR A 132 -2.49 -6.46 8.31
CA TYR A 132 -2.39 -5.82 9.62
C TYR A 132 -1.72 -6.76 10.61
N TYR A 133 -0.70 -6.26 11.26
CA TYR A 133 0.00 -6.98 12.32
C TYR A 133 -0.30 -6.30 13.65
N GLN A 134 -0.95 -7.03 14.56
CA GLN A 134 -1.22 -6.53 15.90
C GLN A 134 0.01 -6.72 16.77
N ILE A 135 0.59 -5.62 17.24
CA ILE A 135 1.90 -5.64 17.89
C ILE A 135 1.92 -6.24 19.27
N ASP A 136 0.78 -6.28 19.95
CA ASP A 136 0.70 -6.84 21.32
C ASP A 136 0.43 -8.34 21.34
N THR A 137 -0.28 -8.87 20.34
CA THR A 137 -0.71 -10.26 20.30
C THR A 137 -0.06 -11.05 19.18
N ASP A 138 0.67 -10.40 18.28
CA ASP A 138 1.24 -10.99 17.06
C ASP A 138 0.20 -11.55 16.10
N GLU A 139 -1.05 -11.13 16.23
CA GLU A 139 -2.09 -11.55 15.30
C GLU A 139 -1.94 -10.86 13.96
N ILE A 140 -2.23 -11.59 12.89
CA ILE A 140 -2.18 -11.08 11.53
C ILE A 140 -3.58 -11.14 10.94
N VAL A 141 -4.07 -10.00 10.45
CA VAL A 141 -5.37 -9.92 9.78
C VAL A 141 -5.13 -9.39 8.37
N ARG A 142 -5.65 -10.10 7.39
CA ARG A 142 -5.47 -9.74 5.98
C ARG A 142 -6.82 -9.55 5.29
N TYR A 143 -6.88 -8.49 4.49
CA TYR A 143 -8.04 -8.21 3.65
C TYR A 143 -7.56 -7.98 2.22
N THR A 144 -8.24 -8.59 1.26
CA THR A 144 -7.86 -8.52 -0.16
C THR A 144 -9.04 -8.00 -0.96
N ARG A 145 -8.75 -7.07 -1.88
CA ARG A 145 -9.74 -6.56 -2.84
C ARG A 145 -9.20 -6.66 -4.25
N HIS A 146 -10.08 -6.98 -5.17
CA HIS A 146 -9.74 -7.07 -6.59
C HIS A 146 -10.06 -5.75 -7.30
N PHE A 147 -9.13 -5.29 -8.14
CA PHE A 147 -9.31 -4.07 -8.92
C PHE A 147 -8.94 -4.32 -10.37
N THR A 148 -9.73 -3.75 -11.28
CA THR A 148 -9.30 -3.66 -12.67
C THR A 148 -8.34 -2.49 -12.84
N ALA A 149 -7.47 -2.55 -13.86
CA ALA A 149 -6.56 -1.45 -14.13
C ALA A 149 -7.34 -0.16 -14.43
N ALA A 150 -8.47 -0.27 -15.11
CA ALA A 150 -9.30 0.89 -15.39
C ALA A 150 -9.83 1.56 -14.12
N ALA A 151 -10.25 0.75 -13.13
CA ALA A 151 -10.72 1.29 -11.84
C ALA A 151 -9.61 1.98 -11.06
N LEU A 152 -8.39 1.43 -11.12
CA LEU A 152 -7.25 2.02 -10.42
C LEU A 152 -6.79 3.33 -11.06
N ASP A 153 -6.92 3.44 -12.37
CA ASP A 153 -6.49 4.63 -13.11
C ASP A 153 -7.48 5.79 -12.98
N ALA A 154 -8.66 5.52 -12.54
CA ALA A 154 -9.68 6.55 -12.34
C ALA A 154 -9.42 7.41 -11.04
#